data_f9c8b61f7f166aa602ac0c85b4d21e1a
#
_entry.id   f9c8b61f7f166aa602ac0c85b4d21e1a
#
_cell.length_a   1.000
_cell.length_b   1.000
_cell.length_c   1.000
_cell.angle_alpha   90.00
_cell.angle_beta   90.00
_cell.angle_gamma   90.00
#
_symmetry.space_group_name_H-M   'P 1'
#
loop_
_entity.id
_entity.type
_entity.pdbx_description
1 polymer ?
#
loop_
_entity_poly.entity_id
_entity_poly.type
_entity_poly.pdbx_seq_one_letter_code
_entity_poly.pdbx_strand_id
1 'polypeptide(L)'
;AWSAISDWARSAGNWAPLVWAGSLCLCAALLGLLVWITLQPYRRAVLPATLGLEERSADLISAPEYCRILVPLDHSPLDRIALGHAAGLAARTHGTIHLLHVEEGVTSQVYGSESSTAEVEAGREYLDSLVESLGEMNIDVETAIRHGSNPRKEIVNYAREIHPDLLVMGAHGHGGLKDLIFGNTINPVRHDLNIPILVVRN
;
A
#
# COMPACT_ATOMS: atom_id res chain seq x y z
N ALA A 1 21.53 -63.96 21.14
CA ALA A 1 21.38 -62.62 20.51
C ALA A 1 22.73 -61.93 20.22
N TRP A 2 23.77 -62.04 21.10
CA TRP A 2 25.09 -61.44 20.90
C TRP A 2 25.91 -62.12 19.79
N SER A 3 25.74 -63.41 19.57
CA SER A 3 26.44 -64.16 18.51
C SER A 3 26.02 -63.71 17.11
N ALA A 4 24.75 -63.42 16.91
CA ALA A 4 24.22 -62.98 15.62
C ALA A 4 24.71 -61.56 15.21
N ILE A 5 24.92 -60.69 16.21
CA ILE A 5 25.47 -59.34 15.98
C ILE A 5 26.93 -59.41 15.62
N SER A 6 27.70 -60.32 16.30
CA SER A 6 29.14 -60.48 15.99
C SER A 6 29.40 -61.18 14.65
N ASP A 7 28.50 -62.03 14.20
CA ASP A 7 28.56 -62.67 12.89
C ASP A 7 28.16 -61.73 11.77
N TRP A 8 27.17 -60.87 12.01
CA TRP A 8 26.84 -59.78 11.10
C TRP A 8 27.99 -58.78 10.97
N ALA A 9 28.60 -58.36 12.09
CA ALA A 9 29.72 -57.45 12.10
C ALA A 9 30.97 -58.02 11.38
N ARG A 10 31.19 -59.34 11.44
CA ARG A 10 32.26 -60.01 10.70
C ARG A 10 31.96 -60.14 9.19
N SER A 11 30.72 -60.38 8.82
CA SER A 11 30.33 -60.43 7.42
C SER A 11 30.25 -59.04 6.78
N ALA A 12 29.98 -57.99 7.58
CA ALA A 12 29.96 -56.61 7.12
C ALA A 12 31.39 -56.03 6.87
N GLY A 13 32.46 -56.67 7.40
CA GLY A 13 33.84 -56.15 7.31
C GLY A 13 34.32 -55.82 5.88
N ASN A 14 33.91 -56.61 4.90
CA ASN A 14 34.25 -56.35 3.50
C ASN A 14 33.42 -55.27 2.82
N TRP A 15 32.24 -54.97 3.36
CA TRP A 15 31.32 -53.98 2.81
C TRP A 15 31.35 -52.62 3.52
N ALA A 16 31.99 -52.60 4.70
CA ALA A 16 32.08 -51.40 5.52
C ALA A 16 32.67 -50.20 4.76
N PRO A 17 33.78 -50.31 4.00
CA PRO A 17 34.31 -49.18 3.25
C PRO A 17 33.36 -48.70 2.14
N LEU A 18 32.61 -49.59 1.51
CA LEU A 18 31.64 -49.23 0.49
C LEU A 18 30.42 -48.49 1.07
N VAL A 19 29.95 -48.92 2.24
CA VAL A 19 28.85 -48.25 2.97
C VAL A 19 29.29 -46.85 3.42
N TRP A 20 30.49 -46.71 3.94
CA TRP A 20 31.04 -45.41 4.33
C TRP A 20 31.25 -44.49 3.13
N ALA A 21 31.79 -45.01 2.03
CA ALA A 21 31.94 -44.24 0.79
C ALA A 21 30.58 -43.79 0.23
N GLY A 22 29.56 -44.68 0.24
CA GLY A 22 28.21 -44.35 -0.20
C GLY A 22 27.54 -43.27 0.66
N SER A 23 27.69 -43.37 2.00
CA SER A 23 27.14 -42.37 2.92
C SER A 23 27.79 -40.99 2.76
N LEU A 24 29.11 -40.95 2.55
CA LEU A 24 29.87 -39.72 2.28
C LEU A 24 29.41 -39.06 0.96
N CYS A 25 29.26 -39.85 -0.10
CA CYS A 25 28.74 -39.36 -1.37
C CYS A 25 27.32 -38.80 -1.26
N LEU A 26 26.43 -39.47 -0.51
CA LEU A 26 25.07 -39.02 -0.26
C LEU A 26 25.04 -37.68 0.53
N CYS A 27 25.84 -37.59 1.59
CA CYS A 27 25.97 -36.36 2.36
C CYS A 27 26.51 -35.19 1.52
N ALA A 28 27.52 -35.44 0.68
CA ALA A 28 28.06 -34.44 -0.23
C ALA A 28 27.04 -33.99 -1.27
N ALA A 29 26.23 -34.90 -1.81
CA ALA A 29 25.17 -34.60 -2.74
C ALA A 29 24.05 -33.77 -2.09
N LEU A 30 23.63 -34.10 -0.87
CA LEU A 30 22.65 -33.36 -0.12
C LEU A 30 23.13 -31.96 0.26
N LEU A 31 24.40 -31.81 0.69
CA LEU A 31 25.02 -30.51 0.94
C LEU A 31 25.10 -29.68 -0.34
N GLY A 32 25.49 -30.27 -1.48
CA GLY A 32 25.51 -29.60 -2.77
C GLY A 32 24.14 -29.12 -3.22
N LEU A 33 23.10 -29.94 -3.00
CA LEU A 33 21.71 -29.58 -3.28
C LEU A 33 21.24 -28.43 -2.40
N LEU A 34 21.58 -28.46 -1.12
CA LEU A 34 21.19 -27.42 -0.17
C LEU A 34 21.87 -26.08 -0.52
N VAL A 35 23.16 -26.11 -0.83
CA VAL A 35 23.90 -24.94 -1.32
C VAL A 35 23.31 -24.42 -2.64
N TRP A 36 22.97 -25.31 -3.56
CA TRP A 36 22.34 -24.94 -4.83
C TRP A 36 20.98 -24.28 -4.63
N ILE A 37 20.11 -24.82 -3.76
CA ILE A 37 18.80 -24.25 -3.45
C ILE A 37 18.94 -22.87 -2.77
N THR A 38 19.89 -22.72 -1.84
CA THR A 38 20.09 -21.45 -1.12
C THR A 38 20.71 -20.36 -1.98
N LEU A 39 21.56 -20.73 -2.96
CA LEU A 39 22.20 -19.79 -3.87
C LEU A 39 21.33 -19.46 -5.12
N GLN A 40 20.32 -20.26 -5.43
CA GLN A 40 19.44 -20.00 -6.58
C GLN A 40 18.74 -18.63 -6.55
N PRO A 41 18.12 -18.20 -5.43
CA PRO A 41 17.51 -16.88 -5.37
C PRO A 41 18.53 -15.75 -5.52
N TYR A 42 19.73 -15.94 -5.01
CA TYR A 42 20.82 -14.97 -5.15
C TYR A 42 21.33 -14.85 -6.60
N ARG A 43 21.47 -15.96 -7.32
CA ARG A 43 21.88 -15.94 -8.73
C ARG A 43 20.82 -15.33 -9.66
N ARG A 44 19.54 -15.52 -9.35
CA ARG A 44 18.45 -14.90 -10.11
C ARG A 44 18.33 -13.40 -9.86
N ALA A 45 18.77 -12.91 -8.70
CA ALA A 45 18.76 -11.50 -8.36
C ALA A 45 19.94 -10.70 -8.95
N VAL A 46 21.04 -11.38 -9.32
CA VAL A 46 22.28 -10.69 -9.75
C VAL A 46 22.46 -10.68 -11.28
N LEU A 47 21.75 -11.53 -12.03
CA LEU A 47 22.07 -11.76 -13.46
C LEU A 47 21.22 -11.06 -14.53
N PRO A 48 20.09 -10.39 -14.29
CA PRO A 48 19.41 -9.75 -15.41
C PRO A 48 19.60 -8.24 -15.56
N ALA A 49 20.35 -7.59 -14.67
CA ALA A 49 20.32 -6.13 -14.62
C ALA A 49 21.31 -5.42 -15.57
N THR A 50 22.26 -6.13 -16.19
CA THR A 50 23.36 -5.45 -16.89
C THR A 50 23.45 -5.67 -18.40
N LEU A 51 22.61 -6.50 -18.99
CA LEU A 51 22.66 -6.78 -20.43
C LEU A 51 21.39 -6.28 -21.14
N GLY A 52 21.30 -5.01 -21.40
CA GLY A 52 20.27 -4.44 -22.27
C GLY A 52 19.51 -3.24 -21.74
N LEU A 53 19.95 -2.61 -20.64
CA LEU A 53 19.27 -1.46 -20.07
C LEU A 53 19.88 -0.10 -20.49
N GLU A 54 21.05 -0.06 -21.10
CA GLU A 54 21.70 1.21 -21.41
C GLU A 54 21.07 1.99 -22.57
N GLU A 55 20.40 1.33 -23.52
CA GLU A 55 19.74 2.03 -24.63
C GLU A 55 18.23 2.23 -24.48
N ARG A 56 17.58 1.57 -23.50
CA ARG A 56 16.13 1.68 -23.27
C ARG A 56 15.73 2.50 -22.04
N SER A 57 16.67 2.86 -21.20
CA SER A 57 16.35 3.45 -19.89
C SER A 57 16.00 4.93 -19.92
N ALA A 58 16.38 5.66 -20.97
CA ALA A 58 16.04 7.07 -21.07
C ALA A 58 14.59 7.32 -21.49
N ASP A 59 13.97 6.37 -22.24
CA ASP A 59 12.60 6.53 -22.75
C ASP A 59 11.51 5.90 -21.83
N LEU A 60 11.89 5.18 -20.77
CA LEU A 60 10.95 4.42 -19.95
C LEU A 60 10.58 5.09 -18.61
N ILE A 61 11.26 6.13 -18.22
CA ILE A 61 10.96 6.87 -16.98
C ILE A 61 10.41 8.23 -17.38
N SER A 62 9.11 8.30 -17.67
CA SER A 62 8.40 9.57 -17.70
C SER A 62 7.86 9.88 -16.30
N ALA A 63 8.05 11.11 -15.83
CA ALA A 63 7.42 11.53 -14.61
C ALA A 63 5.90 11.50 -14.79
N PRO A 64 5.13 10.89 -13.88
CA PRO A 64 3.68 10.91 -13.99
C PRO A 64 3.17 12.33 -13.82
N GLU A 65 2.18 12.69 -14.63
CA GLU A 65 1.46 13.95 -14.51
C GLU A 65 0.12 13.67 -13.85
N TYR A 66 -0.14 14.33 -12.72
CA TYR A 66 -1.40 14.19 -11.98
C TYR A 66 -2.27 15.43 -12.22
N CYS A 67 -3.32 15.25 -13.02
CA CYS A 67 -4.22 16.31 -13.42
C CYS A 67 -5.51 16.33 -12.59
N ARG A 68 -5.89 15.21 -11.99
CA ARG A 68 -7.07 15.08 -11.11
C ARG A 68 -6.69 14.32 -9.85
N ILE A 69 -6.52 15.05 -8.76
CA ILE A 69 -6.05 14.49 -7.49
C ILE A 69 -7.21 14.43 -6.52
N LEU A 70 -7.61 13.23 -6.09
CA LEU A 70 -8.65 13.05 -5.08
C LEU A 70 -8.03 13.06 -3.68
N VAL A 71 -8.59 13.87 -2.78
CA VAL A 71 -8.18 13.97 -1.37
C VAL A 71 -9.41 13.79 -0.48
N PRO A 72 -9.65 12.58 0.06
CA PRO A 72 -10.64 12.36 1.11
C PRO A 72 -10.18 13.02 2.41
N LEU A 73 -11.09 13.71 3.08
CA LEU A 73 -10.85 14.47 4.31
C LEU A 73 -11.68 13.87 5.46
N ASP A 74 -11.07 13.77 6.64
CA ASP A 74 -11.70 13.25 7.84
C ASP A 74 -11.59 14.21 9.05
N HIS A 75 -11.25 15.48 8.80
CA HIS A 75 -11.01 16.51 9.80
C HIS A 75 -9.85 16.20 10.76
N SER A 76 -8.93 15.34 10.33
CA SER A 76 -7.71 15.05 11.10
C SER A 76 -6.58 16.04 10.76
N PRO A 77 -5.58 16.15 11.65
CA PRO A 77 -4.37 16.93 11.33
C PRO A 77 -3.62 16.45 10.08
N LEU A 78 -3.86 15.20 9.65
CA LEU A 78 -3.25 14.63 8.44
C LEU A 78 -3.85 15.20 7.16
N ASP A 79 -5.06 15.74 7.18
CA ASP A 79 -5.68 16.40 6.03
C ASP A 79 -4.78 17.51 5.48
N ARG A 80 -4.22 18.35 6.36
CA ARG A 80 -3.31 19.44 5.95
C ARG A 80 -2.03 18.93 5.32
N ILE A 81 -1.52 17.81 5.82
CA ILE A 81 -0.31 17.18 5.26
C ILE A 81 -0.63 16.58 3.89
N ALA A 82 -1.75 15.87 3.77
CA ALA A 82 -2.23 15.29 2.52
C ALA A 82 -2.44 16.39 1.46
N LEU A 83 -3.10 17.48 1.86
CA LEU A 83 -3.32 18.64 0.99
C LEU A 83 -2.04 19.33 0.57
N GLY A 84 -1.05 19.47 1.47
CA GLY A 84 0.25 20.03 1.12
C GLY A 84 0.97 19.21 0.03
N HIS A 85 0.91 17.88 0.12
CA HIS A 85 1.45 17.00 -0.93
C HIS A 85 0.66 17.10 -2.23
N ALA A 86 -0.68 17.07 -2.15
CA ALA A 86 -1.54 17.20 -3.32
C ALA A 86 -1.33 18.54 -4.02
N ALA A 87 -1.26 19.64 -3.26
CA ALA A 87 -1.01 20.98 -3.78
C ALA A 87 0.35 21.10 -4.51
N GLY A 88 1.41 20.54 -3.91
CA GLY A 88 2.73 20.52 -4.55
C GLY A 88 2.77 19.73 -5.85
N LEU A 89 1.94 18.70 -6.01
CA LEU A 89 1.82 17.93 -7.24
C LEU A 89 0.93 18.66 -8.26
N ALA A 90 -0.24 19.17 -7.87
CA ALA A 90 -1.16 19.90 -8.73
C ALA A 90 -0.52 21.17 -9.31
N ALA A 91 0.25 21.91 -8.53
CA ALA A 91 0.94 23.12 -8.98
C ALA A 91 1.91 22.88 -10.15
N ARG A 92 2.43 21.65 -10.29
CA ARG A 92 3.37 21.30 -11.38
C ARG A 92 2.68 20.99 -12.70
N THR A 93 1.45 20.53 -12.64
CA THR A 93 0.68 20.02 -13.78
C THR A 93 -0.53 20.88 -14.13
N HIS A 94 -0.77 21.95 -13.35
CA HIS A 94 -2.03 22.72 -13.37
C HIS A 94 -3.25 21.81 -13.19
N GLY A 95 -3.09 20.82 -12.28
CA GLY A 95 -4.13 19.85 -11.98
C GLY A 95 -5.16 20.39 -11.00
N THR A 96 -6.34 19.76 -11.00
CA THR A 96 -7.44 20.06 -10.08
C THR A 96 -7.40 19.14 -8.88
N ILE A 97 -7.59 19.68 -7.67
CA ILE A 97 -7.77 18.91 -6.45
C ILE A 97 -9.25 18.74 -6.17
N HIS A 98 -9.69 17.50 -6.05
CA HIS A 98 -11.04 17.13 -5.64
C HIS A 98 -11.04 16.78 -4.14
N LEU A 99 -11.63 17.63 -3.32
CA LEU A 99 -11.79 17.41 -1.88
C LEU A 99 -13.09 16.63 -1.66
N LEU A 100 -13.01 15.51 -0.98
CA LEU A 100 -14.17 14.70 -0.64
C LEU A 100 -14.33 14.63 0.88
N HIS A 101 -15.46 15.10 1.40
CA HIS A 101 -15.86 14.83 2.77
C HIS A 101 -17.02 13.84 2.78
N VAL A 102 -16.93 12.81 3.64
CA VAL A 102 -17.98 11.81 3.82
C VAL A 102 -18.59 11.98 5.21
N GLU A 103 -19.85 12.40 5.23
CA GLU A 103 -20.64 12.51 6.44
C GLU A 103 -21.25 11.14 6.81
N GLU A 104 -20.87 10.62 7.97
CA GLU A 104 -21.43 9.38 8.50
C GLU A 104 -22.77 9.69 9.18
N GLY A 105 -23.89 9.44 8.52
CA GLY A 105 -25.24 9.80 8.95
C GLY A 105 -25.78 9.09 10.21
N VAL A 106 -24.93 8.75 11.17
CA VAL A 106 -25.31 8.06 12.43
C VAL A 106 -25.98 9.01 13.43
N THR A 107 -25.65 10.29 13.38
CA THR A 107 -26.11 11.29 14.37
C THR A 107 -27.56 11.72 14.16
N SER A 108 -28.06 11.76 12.92
CA SER A 108 -29.44 12.19 12.62
C SER A 108 -30.52 11.27 13.18
N GLN A 109 -30.21 9.97 13.38
CA GLN A 109 -31.16 9.01 13.96
C GLN A 109 -31.26 9.08 15.50
N VAL A 110 -30.23 9.61 16.17
CA VAL A 110 -30.15 9.61 17.64
C VAL A 110 -30.46 10.97 18.27
N TYR A 111 -30.07 12.06 17.62
CA TYR A 111 -30.13 13.41 18.22
C TYR A 111 -31.07 14.40 17.50
N GLY A 112 -31.75 14.00 16.43
CA GLY A 112 -32.71 14.86 15.70
C GLY A 112 -32.07 15.80 14.69
N SER A 113 -32.92 16.57 13.98
CA SER A 113 -32.52 17.38 12.82
C SER A 113 -31.57 18.56 13.11
N GLU A 114 -31.53 19.06 14.33
CA GLU A 114 -30.71 20.24 14.67
C GLU A 114 -29.23 19.92 14.81
N SER A 115 -28.86 18.76 15.37
CA SER A 115 -27.45 18.36 15.48
C SER A 115 -26.85 18.00 14.11
N SER A 116 -27.66 17.43 13.22
CA SER A 116 -27.29 17.15 11.82
C SER A 116 -26.94 18.43 11.06
N THR A 117 -27.67 19.52 11.31
CA THR A 117 -27.47 20.81 10.62
C THR A 117 -26.14 21.47 11.05
N ALA A 118 -25.80 21.43 12.35
CA ALA A 118 -24.57 22.02 12.86
C ALA A 118 -23.30 21.28 12.38
N GLU A 119 -23.35 19.95 12.30
CA GLU A 119 -22.24 19.13 11.77
C GLU A 119 -22.01 19.36 10.27
N VAL A 120 -23.08 19.42 9.50
CA VAL A 120 -23.03 19.73 8.07
C VAL A 120 -22.45 21.13 7.83
N GLU A 121 -22.87 22.11 8.65
CA GLU A 121 -22.39 23.49 8.55
C GLU A 121 -20.88 23.59 8.89
N ALA A 122 -20.45 22.97 9.98
CA ALA A 122 -19.03 22.88 10.35
C ALA A 122 -18.17 22.17 9.29
N GLY A 123 -18.68 21.10 8.69
CA GLY A 123 -18.02 20.41 7.57
C GLY A 123 -17.86 21.30 6.35
N ARG A 124 -18.89 22.09 6.03
CA ARG A 124 -18.85 23.04 4.92
C ARG A 124 -17.87 24.20 5.18
N GLU A 125 -17.91 24.81 6.36
CA GLU A 125 -16.97 25.88 6.75
C GLU A 125 -15.52 25.37 6.69
N TYR A 126 -15.27 24.13 7.11
CA TYR A 126 -13.95 23.52 7.02
C TYR A 126 -13.49 23.40 5.56
N LEU A 127 -14.33 22.85 4.68
CA LEU A 127 -14.02 22.76 3.24
C LEU A 127 -13.78 24.12 2.62
N ASP A 128 -14.62 25.11 2.93
CA ASP A 128 -14.47 26.46 2.40
C ASP A 128 -13.14 27.09 2.81
N SER A 129 -12.69 26.89 4.05
CA SER A 129 -11.38 27.35 4.53
C SER A 129 -10.20 26.71 3.79
N LEU A 130 -10.34 25.45 3.39
CA LEU A 130 -9.32 24.74 2.61
C LEU A 130 -9.29 25.22 1.15
N VAL A 131 -10.48 25.44 0.56
CA VAL A 131 -10.61 25.99 -0.79
C VAL A 131 -9.96 27.36 -0.88
N GLU A 132 -10.20 28.25 0.10
CA GLU A 132 -9.58 29.57 0.17
C GLU A 132 -8.04 29.45 0.24
N SER A 133 -7.53 28.60 1.14
CA SER A 133 -6.10 28.37 1.30
C SER A 133 -5.41 27.83 0.03
N LEU A 134 -6.08 26.94 -0.71
CA LEU A 134 -5.57 26.39 -1.97
C LEU A 134 -5.70 27.39 -3.12
N GLY A 135 -6.77 28.22 -3.11
CA GLY A 135 -6.97 29.32 -4.06
C GLY A 135 -5.86 30.37 -4.00
N GLU A 136 -5.38 30.70 -2.78
CA GLU A 136 -4.20 31.57 -2.59
C GLU A 136 -2.93 30.99 -3.26
N MET A 137 -2.85 29.67 -3.40
CA MET A 137 -1.77 28.98 -4.11
C MET A 137 -2.00 28.85 -5.62
N ASN A 138 -3.09 29.43 -6.14
CA ASN A 138 -3.50 29.35 -7.55
C ASN A 138 -3.72 27.92 -8.03
N ILE A 139 -4.36 27.09 -7.19
CA ILE A 139 -4.72 25.71 -7.47
C ILE A 139 -6.24 25.60 -7.66
N ASP A 140 -6.65 24.94 -8.73
CA ASP A 140 -8.06 24.66 -8.97
C ASP A 140 -8.58 23.58 -8.00
N VAL A 141 -9.73 23.86 -7.36
CA VAL A 141 -10.30 22.99 -6.33
C VAL A 141 -11.78 22.73 -6.62
N GLU A 142 -12.18 21.49 -6.56
CA GLU A 142 -13.58 21.06 -6.55
C GLU A 142 -13.88 20.34 -5.21
N THR A 143 -15.05 20.61 -4.64
CA THR A 143 -15.48 20.02 -3.37
C THR A 143 -16.68 19.11 -3.56
N ALA A 144 -16.74 18.01 -2.82
CA ALA A 144 -17.89 17.12 -2.77
C ALA A 144 -18.14 16.68 -1.32
N ILE A 145 -19.41 16.72 -0.92
CA ILE A 145 -19.89 16.13 0.32
C ILE A 145 -20.75 14.92 -0.07
N ARG A 146 -20.44 13.77 0.54
CA ARG A 146 -21.21 12.53 0.36
C ARG A 146 -21.75 12.07 1.70
N HIS A 147 -22.95 11.53 1.71
CA HIS A 147 -23.57 10.97 2.90
C HIS A 147 -23.57 9.46 2.81
N GLY A 148 -23.03 8.78 3.82
CA GLY A 148 -22.99 7.33 3.83
C GLY A 148 -22.42 6.75 5.12
N SER A 149 -22.89 5.57 5.50
CA SER A 149 -22.40 4.85 6.69
C SER A 149 -21.06 4.13 6.47
N ASN A 150 -20.48 4.23 5.27
CA ASN A 150 -19.24 3.57 4.92
C ASN A 150 -18.37 4.50 4.06
N PRO A 151 -17.50 5.30 4.68
CA PRO A 151 -16.63 6.25 3.98
C PRO A 151 -15.81 5.63 2.86
N ARG A 152 -15.30 4.41 3.09
CA ARG A 152 -14.56 3.66 2.08
C ARG A 152 -15.36 3.50 0.78
N LYS A 153 -16.63 3.08 0.91
CA LYS A 153 -17.49 2.86 -0.25
C LYS A 153 -17.75 4.16 -0.99
N GLU A 154 -17.96 5.24 -0.26
CA GLU A 154 -18.18 6.56 -0.85
C GLU A 154 -16.94 7.11 -1.55
N ILE A 155 -15.76 6.91 -0.97
CA ILE A 155 -14.48 7.25 -1.62
C ILE A 155 -14.31 6.50 -2.95
N VAL A 156 -14.57 5.19 -2.95
CA VAL A 156 -14.45 4.36 -4.16
C VAL A 156 -15.49 4.77 -5.22
N ASN A 157 -16.74 5.02 -4.81
CA ASN A 157 -17.79 5.45 -5.71
C ASN A 157 -17.44 6.79 -6.35
N TYR A 158 -17.03 7.76 -5.54
CA TYR A 158 -16.67 9.09 -6.05
C TYR A 158 -15.42 9.04 -6.94
N ALA A 159 -14.42 8.23 -6.58
CA ALA A 159 -13.26 8.01 -7.45
C ALA A 159 -13.64 7.42 -8.81
N ARG A 160 -14.61 6.51 -8.86
CA ARG A 160 -15.12 5.96 -10.13
C ARG A 160 -15.91 6.98 -10.95
N GLU A 161 -16.48 7.96 -10.30
CA GLU A 161 -17.26 9.03 -10.93
C GLU A 161 -16.35 10.07 -11.60
N ILE A 162 -15.32 10.55 -10.88
CA ILE A 162 -14.43 11.60 -11.35
C ILE A 162 -13.20 11.09 -12.10
N HIS A 163 -12.90 9.78 -12.03
CA HIS A 163 -11.70 9.15 -12.61
C HIS A 163 -10.40 9.89 -12.26
N PRO A 164 -10.02 9.98 -10.97
CA PRO A 164 -8.78 10.63 -10.58
C PRO A 164 -7.57 9.81 -11.04
N ASP A 165 -6.46 10.47 -11.25
CA ASP A 165 -5.18 9.85 -11.60
C ASP A 165 -4.26 9.67 -10.37
N LEU A 166 -4.62 10.27 -9.24
CA LEU A 166 -3.97 10.08 -7.95
C LEU A 166 -4.99 10.20 -6.81
N LEU A 167 -4.87 9.32 -5.82
CA LEU A 167 -5.53 9.46 -4.52
C LEU A 167 -4.47 9.80 -3.45
N VAL A 168 -4.70 10.86 -2.68
CA VAL A 168 -3.84 11.25 -1.55
C VAL A 168 -4.65 11.18 -0.26
N MET A 169 -4.18 10.45 0.74
CA MET A 169 -4.92 10.29 1.99
C MET A 169 -4.02 10.10 3.20
N GLY A 170 -4.50 10.46 4.38
CA GLY A 170 -3.84 10.23 5.65
C GLY A 170 -3.79 8.75 6.03
N ALA A 171 -2.72 8.32 6.70
CA ALA A 171 -2.53 6.94 7.15
C ALA A 171 -3.49 6.53 8.27
N HIS A 172 -4.05 7.48 9.02
CA HIS A 172 -4.92 7.25 10.18
C HIS A 172 -6.09 8.23 10.14
N GLY A 173 -7.32 7.73 10.29
CA GLY A 173 -8.50 8.56 10.50
C GLY A 173 -8.82 8.72 12.00
N HIS A 174 -9.90 9.44 12.32
CA HIS A 174 -10.33 9.79 13.68
C HIS A 174 -10.58 8.61 14.65
N GLY A 175 -10.50 7.39 14.20
CA GLY A 175 -10.84 6.18 14.99
C GLY A 175 -9.75 5.63 15.88
N GLY A 176 -8.81 6.42 16.41
CA GLY A 176 -7.96 6.16 17.59
C GLY A 176 -7.42 4.75 17.89
N LEU A 177 -7.48 3.82 16.97
CA LEU A 177 -6.97 2.47 17.14
C LEU A 177 -5.51 2.42 16.69
N LYS A 178 -4.63 2.22 17.63
CA LYS A 178 -3.17 2.06 17.49
C LYS A 178 -2.74 0.82 16.68
N ASP A 179 -3.69 0.08 16.14
CA ASP A 179 -3.44 -1.19 15.50
C ASP A 179 -3.89 -1.18 14.03
N LEU A 180 -2.96 -1.32 13.22
CA LEU A 180 -2.83 -1.74 11.84
C LEU A 180 -2.08 -0.72 11.00
N ILE A 181 -0.98 -1.21 10.45
CA ILE A 181 0.02 -0.50 9.63
C ILE A 181 -0.57 0.22 8.39
N PHE A 182 -1.82 -0.07 8.07
CA PHE A 182 -2.64 0.63 7.08
C PHE A 182 -4.09 0.63 7.60
N GLY A 183 -4.68 1.79 7.89
CA GLY A 183 -6.02 1.93 8.43
C GLY A 183 -7.09 1.12 7.66
N ASN A 184 -8.21 0.86 8.31
CA ASN A 184 -9.31 0.04 7.75
C ASN A 184 -9.84 0.54 6.40
N THR A 185 -9.56 1.78 6.03
CA THR A 185 -10.00 2.41 4.78
C THR A 185 -8.99 2.24 3.65
N ILE A 186 -7.67 2.36 3.91
CA ILE A 186 -6.64 2.39 2.86
C ILE A 186 -6.52 1.06 2.12
N ASN A 187 -6.40 -0.06 2.85
CA ASN A 187 -6.22 -1.37 2.23
C ASN A 187 -7.34 -1.73 1.27
N PRO A 188 -8.61 -1.59 1.67
CA PRO A 188 -9.70 -1.90 0.76
C PRO A 188 -9.82 -0.92 -0.41
N VAL A 189 -9.61 0.38 -0.20
CA VAL A 189 -9.64 1.38 -1.29
C VAL A 189 -8.57 1.04 -2.34
N ARG A 190 -7.37 0.65 -1.91
CA ARG A 190 -6.29 0.22 -2.79
C ARG A 190 -6.65 -1.01 -3.65
N HIS A 191 -7.46 -1.92 -3.11
CA HIS A 191 -7.91 -3.11 -3.85
C HIS A 191 -9.05 -2.78 -4.83
N ASP A 192 -9.86 -1.79 -4.50
CA ASP A 192 -11.05 -1.44 -5.27
C ASP A 192 -10.76 -0.40 -6.38
N LEU A 193 -9.62 0.32 -6.28
CA LEU A 193 -9.18 1.33 -7.25
C LEU A 193 -7.87 0.92 -7.91
N ASN A 194 -7.78 1.09 -9.21
CA ASN A 194 -6.57 0.81 -10.00
C ASN A 194 -5.84 2.12 -10.35
N ILE A 195 -5.58 2.94 -9.34
CA ILE A 195 -4.87 4.22 -9.45
C ILE A 195 -3.75 4.29 -8.42
N PRO A 196 -2.71 5.09 -8.62
CA PRO A 196 -1.71 5.39 -7.60
C PRO A 196 -2.34 5.96 -6.33
N ILE A 197 -1.82 5.57 -5.17
CA ILE A 197 -2.26 6.07 -3.87
C ILE A 197 -1.04 6.58 -3.09
N LEU A 198 -1.06 7.85 -2.72
CA LEU A 198 -0.09 8.46 -1.82
C LEU A 198 -0.66 8.46 -0.41
N VAL A 199 -0.02 7.72 0.49
CA VAL A 199 -0.40 7.67 1.90
C VAL A 199 0.57 8.52 2.71
N VAL A 200 0.03 9.53 3.40
CA VAL A 200 0.83 10.45 4.21
C VAL A 200 0.76 10.09 5.70
N ARG A 201 1.86 10.32 6.39
CA ARG A 201 2.02 10.10 7.83
C ARG A 201 2.64 11.33 8.48
N ASN A 202 2.44 11.45 9.79
CA ASN A 202 3.23 12.34 10.63
C ASN A 202 4.61 11.77 10.88
#